data_aa68c1493c3a1a00a5ccd9fa340277d3
#
_entry.id   aa68c1493c3a1a00a5ccd9fa340277d3
#
_cell.length_a   1.000
_cell.length_b   1.000
_cell.length_c   1.000
_cell.angle_alpha   90.00
_cell.angle_beta   90.00
_cell.angle_gamma   90.00
#
_symmetry.space_group_name_H-M   'P 1'
#
loop_
_entity.id
_entity.type
_entity.pdbx_description
1 polymer ?
#
loop_
_entity_poly.entity_id
_entity_poly.type
_entity_poly.pdbx_seq_one_letter_code
_entity_poly.pdbx_strand_id
1 'polypeptide(L)'
;DTHPAWFATAVHRADARLLALCLILGVTSWTGLCRLLRAETLKLRELEYVQAANAFGVSHGRIMVRHIFPNVAHLMLIVTVLEFSALILYEAVLSYVGVGVDPSMNSFGGMINFSRNEMSRDPIVWWPFAAAFAFMVALVLAANLFADGVRDAFDPRSRAYRPRKLREKLLSASNN
;
A
#
# COMPACT_ATOMS: atom_id res chain seq x y z
N ASP A 1 22.72 -33.92 -15.71
CA ASP A 1 22.00 -33.82 -14.43
C ASP A 1 22.67 -32.83 -13.50
N THR A 2 22.58 -31.55 -13.82
CA THR A 2 23.17 -30.44 -13.03
C THR A 2 22.11 -29.41 -12.64
N HIS A 3 20.99 -29.90 -12.08
CA HIS A 3 20.06 -29.00 -11.41
C HIS A 3 20.35 -29.06 -9.91
N PRO A 4 20.64 -27.95 -9.25
CA PRO A 4 20.91 -27.94 -7.82
C PRO A 4 19.67 -28.48 -7.08
N ALA A 5 19.90 -29.39 -6.14
CA ALA A 5 18.88 -30.17 -5.44
C ALA A 5 17.82 -29.36 -4.68
N TRP A 6 18.01 -28.07 -4.55
CA TRP A 6 17.08 -27.15 -3.90
C TRP A 6 15.84 -26.77 -4.76
N PHE A 7 15.85 -27.05 -6.07
CA PHE A 7 14.64 -26.94 -6.92
C PHE A 7 13.86 -28.25 -7.07
N ALA A 8 14.30 -29.33 -6.38
CA ALA A 8 13.77 -30.66 -6.62
C ALA A 8 12.41 -30.93 -5.96
N THR A 9 12.00 -30.19 -4.95
CA THR A 9 10.70 -30.38 -4.29
C THR A 9 9.65 -29.41 -4.83
N ALA A 10 8.39 -29.89 -4.97
CA ALA A 10 7.28 -29.07 -5.43
C ALA A 10 7.10 -27.81 -4.58
N VAL A 11 7.37 -27.90 -3.28
CA VAL A 11 7.30 -26.79 -2.32
C VAL A 11 8.32 -25.69 -2.67
N HIS A 12 9.57 -26.04 -2.94
CA HIS A 12 10.60 -25.06 -3.32
C HIS A 12 10.30 -24.35 -4.64
N ARG A 13 9.64 -25.02 -5.57
CA ARG A 13 9.19 -24.39 -6.82
C ARG A 13 8.05 -23.41 -6.59
N ALA A 14 7.12 -23.73 -5.69
CA ALA A 14 6.03 -22.84 -5.30
C ALA A 14 6.57 -21.58 -4.60
N ASP A 15 7.51 -21.75 -3.66
CA ASP A 15 8.17 -20.65 -2.96
C ASP A 15 8.97 -19.75 -3.92
N ALA A 16 9.68 -20.35 -4.88
CA ALA A 16 10.45 -19.60 -5.88
C ALA A 16 9.53 -18.78 -6.81
N ARG A 17 8.37 -19.30 -7.20
CA ARG A 17 7.37 -18.55 -7.97
C ARG A 17 6.83 -17.37 -7.19
N LEU A 18 6.46 -17.58 -5.93
CA LEU A 18 5.97 -16.52 -5.06
C LEU A 18 7.04 -15.43 -4.87
N LEU A 19 8.28 -15.82 -4.62
CA LEU A 19 9.40 -14.89 -4.47
C LEU A 19 9.67 -14.11 -5.75
N ALA A 20 9.65 -14.77 -6.91
CA ALA A 20 9.81 -14.13 -8.21
C ALA A 20 8.68 -13.12 -8.47
N LEU A 21 7.44 -13.48 -8.18
CA LEU A 21 6.28 -12.60 -8.31
C LEU A 21 6.41 -11.37 -7.41
N CYS A 22 6.76 -11.54 -6.15
CA CYS A 22 7.01 -10.44 -5.21
C CYS A 22 8.14 -9.51 -5.69
N LEU A 23 9.24 -10.08 -6.22
CA LEU A 23 10.36 -9.32 -6.78
C LEU A 23 9.93 -8.49 -7.98
N ILE A 24 9.24 -9.10 -8.94
CA ILE A 24 8.80 -8.42 -10.17
C ILE A 24 7.83 -7.29 -9.84
N LEU A 25 6.82 -7.56 -9.00
CA LEU A 25 5.87 -6.54 -8.57
C LEU A 25 6.56 -5.42 -7.78
N GLY A 26 7.45 -5.76 -6.86
CA GLY A 26 8.19 -4.78 -6.05
C GLY A 26 9.08 -3.87 -6.91
N VAL A 27 9.84 -4.43 -7.85
CA VAL A 27 10.68 -3.66 -8.77
C VAL A 27 9.85 -2.78 -9.71
N THR A 28 8.69 -3.27 -10.15
CA THR A 28 7.80 -2.49 -11.02
C THR A 28 7.15 -1.33 -10.28
N SER A 29 6.63 -1.55 -9.06
CA SER A 29 5.99 -0.53 -8.23
C SER A 29 6.96 0.56 -7.76
N TRP A 30 8.22 0.20 -7.52
CA TRP A 30 9.27 1.14 -7.10
C TRP A 30 9.41 2.36 -8.01
N THR A 31 9.25 2.19 -9.32
CA THR A 31 9.44 3.29 -10.29
C THR A 31 8.41 4.40 -10.13
N GLY A 32 7.16 4.07 -9.78
CA GLY A 32 6.09 5.03 -9.51
C GLY A 32 6.38 5.85 -8.26
N LEU A 33 6.75 5.17 -7.18
CA LEU A 33 7.11 5.80 -5.91
C LEU A 33 8.30 6.74 -6.07
N CYS A 34 9.37 6.32 -6.75
CA CYS A 34 10.54 7.15 -7.01
C CYS A 34 10.20 8.44 -7.75
N ARG A 35 9.35 8.37 -8.78
CA ARG A 35 8.92 9.55 -9.54
C ARG A 35 8.14 10.52 -8.67
N LEU A 36 7.22 10.02 -7.86
CA LEU A 36 6.43 10.84 -6.96
C LEU A 36 7.32 11.53 -5.92
N LEU A 37 8.19 10.78 -5.23
CA LEU A 37 9.09 11.32 -4.22
C LEU A 37 10.05 12.36 -4.79
N ARG A 38 10.54 12.13 -6.00
CA ARG A 38 11.38 13.12 -6.70
C ARG A 38 10.62 14.42 -6.95
N ALA A 39 9.38 14.34 -7.44
CA ALA A 39 8.57 15.51 -7.72
C ALA A 39 8.29 16.33 -6.43
N GLU A 40 7.92 15.66 -5.34
CA GLU A 40 7.68 16.32 -4.06
C GLU A 40 8.96 16.90 -3.45
N THR A 41 10.09 16.18 -3.55
CA THR A 41 11.38 16.69 -3.08
C THR A 41 11.81 17.97 -3.82
N LEU A 42 11.57 18.03 -5.14
CA LEU A 42 11.86 19.22 -5.93
C LEU A 42 10.99 20.42 -5.50
N LYS A 43 9.70 20.21 -5.22
CA LYS A 43 8.83 21.27 -4.69
C LYS A 43 9.30 21.77 -3.31
N LEU A 44 9.64 20.84 -2.39
CA LEU A 44 10.09 21.19 -1.06
C LEU A 44 11.42 21.95 -1.07
N ARG A 45 12.30 21.69 -2.03
CA ARG A 45 13.57 22.39 -2.20
C ARG A 45 13.38 23.88 -2.49
N GLU A 46 12.32 24.27 -3.16
CA GLU A 46 12.03 25.66 -3.52
C GLU A 46 11.37 26.45 -2.39
N LEU A 47 11.04 25.80 -1.26
CA LEU A 47 10.42 26.49 -0.13
C LEU A 47 11.42 27.39 0.61
N GLU A 48 10.95 28.56 1.04
CA GLU A 48 11.76 29.62 1.63
C GLU A 48 12.62 29.15 2.82
N TYR A 49 12.07 28.28 3.68
CA TYR A 49 12.83 27.76 4.85
C TYR A 49 13.98 26.83 4.44
N VAL A 50 13.87 26.14 3.31
CA VAL A 50 14.95 25.28 2.78
C VAL A 50 16.02 26.15 2.13
N GLN A 51 15.60 27.19 1.40
CA GLN A 51 16.51 28.15 0.79
C GLN A 51 17.27 28.93 1.87
N ALA A 52 16.59 29.37 2.92
CA ALA A 52 17.24 30.02 4.06
C ALA A 52 18.27 29.10 4.75
N ALA A 53 17.93 27.83 4.98
CA ALA A 53 18.87 26.87 5.54
C ALA A 53 20.12 26.68 4.66
N ASN A 54 19.96 26.66 3.33
CA ASN A 54 21.08 26.64 2.39
C ASN A 54 21.95 27.91 2.47
N ALA A 55 21.31 29.09 2.55
CA ALA A 55 22.00 30.37 2.69
C ALA A 55 22.83 30.48 3.99
N PHE A 56 22.36 29.86 5.08
CA PHE A 56 23.09 29.75 6.35
C PHE A 56 24.18 28.66 6.36
N GLY A 57 24.44 28.00 5.22
CA GLY A 57 25.50 27.01 5.09
C GLY A 57 25.22 25.68 5.79
N VAL A 58 23.96 25.34 6.06
CA VAL A 58 23.58 24.05 6.62
C VAL A 58 23.88 22.94 5.59
N SER A 59 24.53 21.86 6.03
CA SER A 59 24.88 20.76 5.13
C SER A 59 23.66 20.12 4.47
N HIS A 60 23.78 19.74 3.20
CA HIS A 60 22.68 19.15 2.40
C HIS A 60 22.06 17.91 3.05
N GLY A 61 22.88 17.05 3.68
CA GLY A 61 22.39 15.87 4.39
C GLY A 61 21.49 16.24 5.58
N ARG A 62 21.84 17.29 6.32
CA ARG A 62 21.03 17.77 7.45
C ARG A 62 19.72 18.39 6.98
N ILE A 63 19.74 19.14 5.88
CA ILE A 63 18.53 19.69 5.24
C ILE A 63 17.63 18.55 4.81
N MET A 64 18.17 17.52 4.16
CA MET A 64 17.40 16.37 3.69
C MET A 64 16.71 15.62 4.84
N VAL A 65 17.46 15.27 5.90
CA VAL A 65 16.92 14.49 7.02
C VAL A 65 15.98 15.30 7.92
N ARG A 66 16.27 16.59 8.14
CA ARG A 66 15.53 17.40 9.12
C ARG A 66 14.37 18.20 8.52
N HIS A 67 14.45 18.55 7.24
CA HIS A 67 13.44 19.41 6.59
C HIS A 67 12.67 18.72 5.48
N ILE A 68 13.33 17.92 4.64
CA ILE A 68 12.67 17.28 3.49
C ILE A 68 12.03 15.95 3.89
N PHE A 69 12.79 15.05 4.52
CA PHE A 69 12.33 13.70 4.84
C PHE A 69 11.05 13.66 5.69
N PRO A 70 10.87 14.45 6.78
CA PRO A 70 9.63 14.41 7.55
C PRO A 70 8.39 14.84 6.75
N ASN A 71 8.57 15.77 5.80
CA ASN A 71 7.49 16.24 4.94
C ASN A 71 7.11 15.22 3.86
N VAL A 72 8.07 14.40 3.41
CA VAL A 72 7.84 13.38 2.38
C VAL A 72 7.41 12.05 3.01
N ALA A 73 7.80 11.78 4.26
CA ALA A 73 7.52 10.51 4.94
C ALA A 73 6.02 10.17 5.02
N HIS A 74 5.15 11.15 5.27
CA HIS A 74 3.71 10.94 5.28
C HIS A 74 3.18 10.51 3.90
N LEU A 75 3.70 11.11 2.81
CA LEU A 75 3.35 10.70 1.46
C LEU A 75 3.83 9.28 1.14
N MET A 76 5.04 8.91 1.60
CA MET A 76 5.54 7.55 1.46
C MET A 76 4.60 6.54 2.12
N LEU A 77 4.15 6.81 3.34
CA LEU A 77 3.22 5.94 4.05
C LEU A 77 1.89 5.77 3.30
N ILE A 78 1.29 6.88 2.85
CA ILE A 78 0.04 6.85 2.08
C ILE A 78 0.20 6.01 0.82
N VAL A 79 1.22 6.28 0.03
CA VAL A 79 1.46 5.56 -1.24
C VAL A 79 1.74 4.09 -0.99
N THR A 80 2.52 3.75 0.05
CA THR A 80 2.82 2.35 0.40
C THR A 80 1.55 1.57 0.72
N VAL A 81 0.59 2.15 1.43
CA VAL A 81 -0.67 1.44 1.74
C VAL A 81 -1.59 1.34 0.52
N LEU A 82 -1.63 2.37 -0.33
CA LEU A 82 -2.36 2.29 -1.61
C LEU A 82 -1.77 1.23 -2.54
N GLU A 83 -0.44 1.17 -2.64
CA GLU A 83 0.27 0.13 -3.41
C GLU A 83 0.02 -1.26 -2.83
N PHE A 84 -0.04 -1.41 -1.50
CA PHE A 84 -0.39 -2.69 -0.87
C PHE A 84 -1.75 -3.21 -1.35
N SER A 85 -2.78 -2.34 -1.40
CA SER A 85 -4.10 -2.70 -1.90
C SER A 85 -4.07 -3.08 -3.39
N ALA A 86 -3.31 -2.34 -4.20
CA ALA A 86 -3.13 -2.62 -5.61
C ALA A 86 -2.40 -3.96 -5.84
N LEU A 87 -1.37 -4.26 -5.05
CA LEU A 87 -0.62 -5.52 -5.13
C LEU A 87 -1.49 -6.75 -4.83
N ILE A 88 -2.43 -6.65 -3.87
CA ILE A 88 -3.40 -7.72 -3.60
C ILE A 88 -4.24 -8.01 -4.85
N LEU A 89 -4.72 -6.95 -5.52
CA LEU A 89 -5.50 -7.09 -6.74
C LEU A 89 -4.66 -7.65 -7.90
N TYR A 90 -3.42 -7.21 -8.06
CA TYR A 90 -2.51 -7.75 -9.08
C TYR A 90 -2.21 -9.23 -8.85
N GLU A 91 -1.94 -9.64 -7.60
CA GLU A 91 -1.77 -11.05 -7.26
C GLU A 91 -3.02 -11.86 -7.62
N ALA A 92 -4.21 -11.38 -7.24
CA ALA A 92 -5.46 -12.08 -7.50
C ALA A 92 -5.71 -12.25 -9.02
N VAL A 93 -5.46 -11.21 -9.82
CA VAL A 93 -5.60 -11.27 -11.29
C VAL A 93 -4.58 -12.22 -11.91
N LEU A 94 -3.30 -12.14 -11.50
CA LEU A 94 -2.24 -13.01 -12.02
C LEU A 94 -2.48 -14.48 -11.68
N SER A 95 -2.92 -14.76 -10.47
CA SER A 95 -3.26 -16.12 -10.02
C SER A 95 -4.50 -16.65 -10.72
N TYR A 96 -5.51 -15.78 -10.98
CA TYR A 96 -6.70 -16.15 -11.77
C TYR A 96 -6.34 -16.54 -13.21
N VAL A 97 -5.42 -15.83 -13.85
CA VAL A 97 -4.92 -16.13 -15.20
C VAL A 97 -3.98 -17.35 -15.22
N GLY A 98 -3.53 -17.81 -14.06
CA GLY A 98 -2.64 -18.98 -13.92
C GLY A 98 -1.14 -18.67 -14.03
N VAL A 99 -0.77 -17.38 -14.08
CA VAL A 99 0.64 -16.91 -14.12
C VAL A 99 1.14 -16.53 -12.74
N GLY A 100 0.24 -16.41 -11.75
CA GLY A 100 0.56 -15.96 -10.39
C GLY A 100 1.17 -17.04 -9.50
N VAL A 101 0.69 -17.12 -8.27
CA VAL A 101 1.14 -18.06 -7.25
C VAL A 101 0.85 -19.50 -7.67
N ASP A 102 1.69 -20.43 -7.20
CA ASP A 102 1.49 -21.86 -7.49
C ASP A 102 0.11 -22.32 -6.97
N PRO A 103 -0.65 -23.13 -7.75
CA PRO A 103 -1.96 -23.64 -7.34
C PRO A 103 -1.98 -24.44 -6.03
N SER A 104 -0.82 -24.94 -5.57
CA SER A 104 -0.71 -25.61 -4.28
C SER A 104 -0.72 -24.66 -3.08
N MET A 105 -0.55 -23.35 -3.32
CA MET A 105 -0.57 -22.32 -2.28
C MET A 105 -1.97 -21.68 -2.20
N ASN A 106 -2.41 -21.38 -0.97
CA ASN A 106 -3.67 -20.69 -0.75
C ASN A 106 -3.52 -19.21 -1.06
N SER A 107 -4.17 -18.74 -2.12
CA SER A 107 -4.28 -17.33 -2.48
C SER A 107 -5.71 -16.97 -2.84
N PHE A 108 -6.07 -15.69 -2.73
CA PHE A 108 -7.42 -15.24 -3.12
C PHE A 108 -7.68 -15.46 -4.62
N GLY A 109 -6.69 -15.21 -5.47
CA GLY A 109 -6.79 -15.45 -6.89
C GLY A 109 -6.95 -16.95 -7.23
N GLY A 110 -6.21 -17.81 -6.53
CA GLY A 110 -6.35 -19.26 -6.64
C GLY A 110 -7.73 -19.74 -6.22
N MET A 111 -8.26 -19.25 -5.09
CA MET A 111 -9.61 -19.57 -4.63
C MET A 111 -10.69 -19.16 -5.66
N ILE A 112 -10.56 -17.97 -6.24
CA ILE A 112 -11.46 -17.48 -7.29
C ILE A 112 -11.39 -18.37 -8.54
N ASN A 113 -10.18 -18.76 -8.93
CA ASN A 113 -9.99 -19.65 -10.09
C ASN A 113 -10.59 -21.05 -9.86
N PHE A 114 -10.42 -21.65 -8.69
CA PHE A 114 -11.08 -22.90 -8.32
C PHE A 114 -12.60 -22.76 -8.31
N SER A 115 -13.12 -21.69 -7.76
CA SER A 115 -14.56 -21.43 -7.67
C SER A 115 -15.22 -21.30 -9.05
N ARG A 116 -14.48 -20.87 -10.07
CA ARG A 116 -14.96 -20.82 -11.46
C ARG A 116 -15.40 -22.20 -11.96
N ASN A 117 -14.62 -23.23 -11.66
CA ASN A 117 -14.94 -24.61 -12.06
C ASN A 117 -16.18 -25.14 -11.33
N GLU A 118 -16.35 -24.77 -10.06
CA GLU A 118 -17.51 -25.15 -9.26
C GLU A 118 -18.79 -24.43 -9.71
N MET A 119 -18.70 -23.22 -10.25
CA MET A 119 -19.82 -22.50 -10.85
C MET A 119 -20.32 -23.13 -12.14
N SER A 120 -19.50 -23.94 -12.79
CA SER A 120 -19.88 -24.66 -14.03
C SER A 120 -20.51 -26.03 -13.75
N ARG A 121 -20.66 -26.41 -12.48
CA ARG A 121 -21.30 -27.68 -12.05
C ARG A 121 -22.82 -27.53 -11.94
N ASP A 122 -23.47 -28.63 -12.03
CA ASP A 122 -24.92 -28.76 -11.79
C ASP A 122 -25.15 -29.66 -10.55
N PRO A 123 -25.63 -29.11 -9.40
CA PRO A 123 -26.09 -27.75 -9.14
C PRO A 123 -24.96 -26.72 -8.99
N ILE A 124 -25.24 -25.47 -9.37
CA ILE A 124 -24.28 -24.35 -9.31
C ILE A 124 -23.84 -24.09 -7.88
N VAL A 125 -22.53 -24.16 -7.63
CA VAL A 125 -21.91 -23.89 -6.32
C VAL A 125 -21.24 -22.52 -6.36
N TRP A 126 -21.94 -21.47 -5.92
CA TRP A 126 -21.48 -20.08 -6.03
C TRP A 126 -20.85 -19.52 -4.73
N TRP A 127 -21.11 -20.15 -3.58
CA TRP A 127 -20.67 -19.64 -2.27
C TRP A 127 -19.15 -19.58 -2.06
N PRO A 128 -18.30 -20.48 -2.60
CA PRO A 128 -16.85 -20.33 -2.46
C PRO A 128 -16.33 -19.09 -3.17
N PHE A 129 -16.91 -18.77 -4.33
CA PHE A 129 -16.59 -17.53 -5.07
C PHE A 129 -16.99 -16.29 -4.23
N ALA A 130 -18.22 -16.26 -3.74
CA ALA A 130 -18.72 -15.15 -2.94
C ALA A 130 -17.90 -14.95 -1.65
N ALA A 131 -17.50 -16.04 -0.98
CA ALA A 131 -16.66 -15.99 0.22
C ALA A 131 -15.28 -15.43 -0.10
N ALA A 132 -14.57 -15.97 -1.11
CA ALA A 132 -13.24 -15.48 -1.50
C ALA A 132 -13.27 -14.00 -1.88
N PHE A 133 -14.26 -13.59 -2.66
CA PHE A 133 -14.46 -12.20 -3.07
C PHE A 133 -14.76 -11.27 -1.89
N ALA A 134 -15.64 -11.67 -0.99
CA ALA A 134 -15.99 -10.88 0.19
C ALA A 134 -14.80 -10.67 1.13
N PHE A 135 -14.00 -11.70 1.38
CA PHE A 135 -12.79 -11.59 2.18
C PHE A 135 -11.73 -10.71 1.53
N MET A 136 -11.54 -10.82 0.21
CA MET A 136 -10.61 -9.97 -0.54
C MET A 136 -11.03 -8.50 -0.47
N VAL A 137 -12.32 -8.21 -0.69
CA VAL A 137 -12.87 -6.84 -0.59
C VAL A 137 -12.73 -6.31 0.83
N ALA A 138 -13.05 -7.12 1.85
CA ALA A 138 -12.90 -6.72 3.26
C ALA A 138 -11.45 -6.39 3.60
N LEU A 139 -10.48 -7.16 3.12
CA LEU A 139 -9.06 -6.92 3.33
C LEU A 139 -8.60 -5.61 2.67
N VAL A 140 -9.00 -5.38 1.41
CA VAL A 140 -8.67 -4.14 0.68
C VAL A 140 -9.30 -2.92 1.34
N LEU A 141 -10.56 -3.02 1.76
CA LEU A 141 -11.24 -1.93 2.50
C LEU A 141 -10.55 -1.64 3.83
N ALA A 142 -10.21 -2.68 4.60
CA ALA A 142 -9.51 -2.51 5.88
C ALA A 142 -8.14 -1.83 5.68
N ALA A 143 -7.38 -2.23 4.66
CA ALA A 143 -6.10 -1.61 4.32
C ALA A 143 -6.27 -0.13 3.95
N ASN A 144 -7.27 0.21 3.12
CA ASN A 144 -7.54 1.59 2.73
C ASN A 144 -8.01 2.45 3.92
N LEU A 145 -8.89 1.93 4.78
CA LEU A 145 -9.30 2.63 6.00
C LEU A 145 -8.12 2.86 6.96
N PHE A 146 -7.21 1.89 7.04
CA PHE A 146 -5.97 2.07 7.80
C PHE A 146 -5.09 3.17 7.19
N ALA A 147 -4.96 3.22 5.86
CA ALA A 147 -4.25 4.28 5.16
C ALA A 147 -4.82 5.66 5.44
N ASP A 148 -6.13 5.79 5.40
CA ASP A 148 -6.83 7.04 5.70
C ASP A 148 -6.60 7.46 7.16
N GLY A 149 -6.68 6.53 8.10
CA GLY A 149 -6.37 6.79 9.51
C GLY A 149 -4.92 7.25 9.73
N VAL A 150 -3.96 6.65 9.05
CA VAL A 150 -2.55 7.08 9.08
C VAL A 150 -2.41 8.48 8.46
N ARG A 151 -3.05 8.75 7.33
CA ARG A 151 -3.06 10.06 6.67
C ARG A 151 -3.59 11.13 7.61
N ASP A 152 -4.74 10.90 8.23
CA ASP A 152 -5.36 11.85 9.15
C ASP A 152 -4.52 12.12 10.40
N ALA A 153 -3.82 11.09 10.90
CA ALA A 153 -2.91 11.24 12.05
C ALA A 153 -1.69 12.11 11.72
N PHE A 154 -1.20 12.07 10.49
CA PHE A 154 -0.04 12.84 10.03
C PHE A 154 -0.37 14.17 9.38
N ASP A 155 -1.68 14.47 9.10
CA ASP A 155 -2.08 15.76 8.53
C ASP A 155 -2.13 16.84 9.63
N PRO A 156 -1.20 17.82 9.62
CA PRO A 156 -1.20 18.90 10.59
C PRO A 156 -2.41 19.83 10.43
N ARG A 157 -3.08 19.83 9.26
CA ARG A 157 -4.24 20.67 8.99
C ARG A 157 -5.51 20.15 9.68
N SER A 158 -5.63 18.87 9.89
CA SER A 158 -6.78 18.26 10.59
C SER A 158 -6.88 18.72 12.05
N ARG A 159 -5.74 19.07 12.68
CA ARG A 159 -5.69 19.61 14.05
C ARG A 159 -6.12 21.08 14.14
N ALA A 160 -6.10 21.84 13.05
CA ALA A 160 -6.48 23.25 13.03
C ALA A 160 -8.00 23.45 12.89
N TYR A 161 -8.72 22.46 12.45
CA TYR A 161 -10.17 22.51 12.28
C TYR A 161 -10.91 22.05 13.54
N ARG A 162 -10.74 22.76 14.67
CA ARG A 162 -11.76 22.78 15.72
C ARG A 162 -12.92 23.65 15.25
N PRO A 163 -14.12 23.09 15.07
CA PRO A 163 -15.25 23.90 14.59
C PRO A 163 -15.45 25.08 15.55
N ARG A 164 -15.51 26.28 14.98
CA ARG A 164 -15.74 27.55 15.68
C ARG A 164 -16.94 27.47 16.66
N LYS A 165 -17.94 26.67 16.31
CA LYS A 165 -19.12 26.35 17.13
C LYS A 165 -18.82 25.68 18.47
N LEU A 166 -17.76 24.90 18.59
CA LEU A 166 -17.38 24.27 19.86
C LEU A 166 -16.70 25.28 20.79
N ARG A 167 -15.93 26.21 20.23
CA ARG A 167 -15.28 27.30 20.97
C ARG A 167 -16.33 28.31 21.50
N GLU A 168 -17.34 28.64 20.71
CA GLU A 168 -18.45 29.49 21.13
C GLU A 168 -19.31 28.83 22.23
N LYS A 169 -19.59 27.50 22.13
CA LYS A 169 -20.27 26.77 23.20
C LYS A 169 -19.46 26.70 24.50
N LEU A 170 -18.15 26.55 24.43
CA LEU A 170 -17.31 26.53 25.63
C LEU A 170 -17.19 27.91 26.25
N LEU A 171 -17.15 28.99 25.48
CA LEU A 171 -17.14 30.36 25.95
C LEU A 171 -18.49 30.77 26.55
N SER A 172 -19.61 30.32 25.99
CA SER A 172 -20.94 30.58 26.55
C SER A 172 -21.19 29.78 27.84
N ALA A 173 -20.60 28.60 28.00
CA ALA A 173 -20.70 27.80 29.23
C ALA A 173 -19.77 28.31 30.37
N SER A 174 -18.73 29.08 30.02
CA SER A 174 -17.82 29.69 31.02
C SER A 174 -18.31 31.02 31.58
N ASN A 175 -19.33 31.63 30.94
CA ASN A 175 -19.88 32.93 31.34
C ASN A 175 -21.22 32.80 32.12
N ASN A 176 -21.68 31.59 32.39
CA ASN A 176 -22.79 31.27 33.33
C ASN A 176 -22.25 30.56 34.59
#